data_77290958ee03dc41503487f9ae0cb481
#
_entry.id   77290958ee03dc41503487f9ae0cb481
#
_cell.length_a   1.000
_cell.length_b   1.000
_cell.length_c   1.000
_cell.angle_alpha   90.00
_cell.angle_beta   90.00
_cell.angle_gamma   90.00
#
_symmetry.space_group_name_H-M   'P 1'
#
loop_
_entity.id
_entity.type
_entity.pdbx_description
1 polymer ?
#
loop_
_entity_poly.entity_id
_entity_poly.type
_entity_poly.pdbx_seq_one_letter_code
_entity_poly.pdbx_strand_id
1 'polypeptide(L)'
;VANFWQASTSISGKDGVKATQCADAILEGQIKAIWIMATNPVVSLPEADKFAMALQQCPLVIVSDCSKDSDTLDFAHVALPAQGWSEKSGTVTNSERRISRQRRLVTPFADAKPDWWIVSQVAQKMGFVGFDYTHDYQVFAEHARLSGEKNGGEKNTDSRSFNISHLANICLLYTSPSPR
;
A
#
# COMPACT_ATOMS: atom_id res chain seq x y z
N VAL A 1 10.05 1.07 14.29
CA VAL A 1 9.90 1.00 12.84
C VAL A 1 11.23 1.33 12.17
N ALA A 2 11.76 2.57 12.28
CA ALA A 2 13.02 2.97 11.63
C ALA A 2 14.21 2.04 11.95
N ASN A 3 14.37 1.65 13.21
CA ASN A 3 15.42 0.72 13.63
C ASN A 3 15.24 -0.69 13.05
N PHE A 4 14.00 -1.17 12.94
CA PHE A 4 13.69 -2.46 12.35
C PHE A 4 14.04 -2.50 10.86
N TRP A 5 13.72 -1.45 10.14
CA TRP A 5 14.03 -1.33 8.72
C TRP A 5 15.44 -0.82 8.41
N GLN A 6 16.22 -0.47 9.43
CA GLN A 6 17.54 0.16 9.25
C GLN A 6 17.47 1.33 8.26
N ALA A 7 16.41 2.12 8.38
CA ALA A 7 16.12 3.19 7.45
C ALA A 7 17.27 4.19 7.41
N SER A 8 17.82 4.44 6.22
CA SER A 8 18.91 5.38 5.99
C SER A 8 18.51 6.84 6.17
N THR A 9 17.21 7.11 6.12
CA THR A 9 16.61 8.44 6.29
C THR A 9 15.67 8.46 7.48
N SER A 10 15.55 9.61 8.13
CA SER A 10 14.59 9.79 9.22
C SER A 10 13.16 9.65 8.72
N ILE A 11 12.40 8.75 9.34
CA ILE A 11 10.95 8.64 9.11
C ILE A 11 10.28 9.79 9.87
N SER A 12 9.50 10.62 9.14
CA SER A 12 8.76 11.72 9.76
C SER A 12 7.81 11.22 10.85
N GLY A 13 7.88 11.83 12.01
CA GLY A 13 6.90 11.63 13.08
C GLY A 13 5.70 12.59 13.02
N LYS A 14 5.65 13.46 12.00
CA LYS A 14 4.54 14.39 11.78
C LYS A 14 3.52 13.78 10.83
N ASP A 15 2.26 14.10 11.07
CA ASP A 15 1.17 13.73 10.17
C ASP A 15 1.38 14.34 8.78
N GLY A 16 1.03 13.59 7.75
CA GLY A 16 0.99 14.07 6.38
C GLY A 16 -0.24 14.94 6.13
N VAL A 17 -0.33 15.47 4.91
CA VAL A 17 -1.50 16.23 4.45
C VAL A 17 -2.70 15.28 4.35
N LYS A 18 -3.85 15.70 4.88
CA LYS A 18 -5.10 14.93 4.78
C LYS A 18 -5.58 14.88 3.32
N ALA A 19 -6.23 13.80 2.91
CA ALA A 19 -6.75 13.64 1.55
C ALA A 19 -7.61 14.84 1.10
N THR A 20 -8.46 15.35 1.98
CA THR A 20 -9.32 16.53 1.71
C THR A 20 -8.55 17.85 1.56
N GLN A 21 -7.30 17.90 1.98
CA GLN A 21 -6.44 19.07 1.90
C GLN A 21 -5.40 18.96 0.77
N CYS A 22 -5.32 17.80 0.10
CA CYS A 22 -4.33 17.57 -0.95
C CYS A 22 -4.52 18.53 -2.12
N ALA A 23 -5.77 18.89 -2.49
CA ALA A 23 -6.02 19.83 -3.57
C ALA A 23 -5.37 21.20 -3.29
N ASP A 24 -5.58 21.74 -2.09
CA ASP A 24 -4.97 23.02 -1.70
C ASP A 24 -3.45 22.94 -1.69
N ALA A 25 -2.89 21.87 -1.10
CA ALA A 25 -1.45 21.68 -1.03
C ALA A 25 -0.78 21.54 -2.41
N ILE A 26 -1.48 20.98 -3.40
CA ILE A 26 -1.02 20.93 -4.79
C ILE A 26 -1.06 22.35 -5.40
N LEU A 27 -2.19 23.04 -5.28
CA LEU A 27 -2.39 24.38 -5.85
C LEU A 27 -1.42 25.42 -5.26
N GLU A 28 -1.05 25.25 -3.98
CA GLU A 28 -0.03 26.06 -3.29
C GLU A 28 1.41 25.63 -3.62
N GLY A 29 1.60 24.61 -4.44
CA GLY A 29 2.92 24.10 -4.84
C GLY A 29 3.69 23.35 -3.76
N GLN A 30 3.03 22.99 -2.65
CA GLN A 30 3.63 22.19 -1.58
C GLN A 30 3.79 20.73 -2.02
N ILE A 31 2.82 20.17 -2.77
CA ILE A 31 2.88 18.83 -3.37
C ILE A 31 3.24 18.97 -4.84
N LYS A 32 4.40 18.46 -5.24
CA LYS A 32 4.91 18.46 -6.61
C LYS A 32 4.78 17.10 -7.31
N ALA A 33 4.54 16.06 -6.55
CA ALA A 33 4.29 14.73 -7.06
C ALA A 33 3.26 14.04 -6.18
N ILE A 34 2.29 13.37 -6.81
CA ILE A 34 1.28 12.57 -6.10
C ILE A 34 1.17 11.19 -6.74
N TRP A 35 1.12 10.17 -5.90
CA TRP A 35 0.84 8.81 -6.34
C TRP A 35 -0.47 8.35 -5.72
N ILE A 36 -1.48 8.18 -6.54
CA ILE A 36 -2.84 7.76 -6.17
C ILE A 36 -2.95 6.25 -6.41
N MET A 37 -3.35 5.53 -5.38
CA MET A 37 -3.43 4.06 -5.43
C MET A 37 -4.81 3.57 -4.99
N ALA A 38 -5.44 2.74 -5.83
CA ALA A 38 -6.68 2.02 -5.52
C ALA A 38 -7.86 2.92 -5.07
N THR A 39 -7.91 4.16 -5.55
CA THR A 39 -9.00 5.10 -5.25
C THR A 39 -9.21 6.06 -6.41
N ASN A 40 -10.45 6.56 -6.54
CA ASN A 40 -10.85 7.53 -7.57
C ASN A 40 -11.24 8.87 -6.91
N PRO A 41 -10.26 9.68 -6.45
CA PRO A 41 -10.54 10.89 -5.69
C PRO A 41 -11.28 11.98 -6.49
N VAL A 42 -11.18 12.00 -7.80
CA VAL A 42 -11.91 12.92 -8.68
C VAL A 42 -13.42 12.69 -8.62
N VAL A 43 -13.86 11.53 -8.13
CA VAL A 43 -15.27 11.21 -7.92
C VAL A 43 -15.63 11.16 -6.43
N SER A 44 -14.73 10.63 -5.60
CA SER A 44 -15.06 10.26 -4.22
C SER A 44 -14.76 11.34 -3.17
N LEU A 45 -13.93 12.34 -3.49
CA LEU A 45 -13.62 13.42 -2.54
C LEU A 45 -14.67 14.55 -2.60
N PRO A 46 -14.89 15.23 -1.48
CA PRO A 46 -15.54 16.54 -1.49
C PRO A 46 -14.76 17.50 -2.42
N GLU A 47 -15.46 18.42 -3.07
CA GLU A 47 -14.86 19.38 -4.01
C GLU A 47 -14.05 18.67 -5.14
N ALA A 48 -14.64 17.63 -5.73
CA ALA A 48 -14.02 16.83 -6.79
C ALA A 48 -13.48 17.67 -7.94
N ASP A 49 -14.20 18.70 -8.38
CA ASP A 49 -13.76 19.62 -9.44
C ASP A 49 -12.47 20.37 -9.07
N LYS A 50 -12.34 20.80 -7.81
CA LYS A 50 -11.13 21.44 -7.30
C LYS A 50 -9.95 20.46 -7.29
N PHE A 51 -10.20 19.20 -6.92
CA PHE A 51 -9.17 18.18 -6.95
C PHE A 51 -8.73 17.88 -8.39
N ALA A 52 -9.65 17.80 -9.34
CA ALA A 52 -9.36 17.66 -10.76
C ALA A 52 -8.48 18.81 -11.29
N MET A 53 -8.84 20.08 -10.97
CA MET A 53 -8.03 21.23 -11.31
C MET A 53 -6.61 21.18 -10.68
N ALA A 54 -6.53 20.70 -9.44
CA ALA A 54 -5.24 20.55 -8.77
C ALA A 54 -4.37 19.49 -9.47
N LEU A 55 -4.95 18.35 -9.87
CA LEU A 55 -4.22 17.32 -10.60
C LEU A 55 -3.71 17.82 -11.96
N GLN A 56 -4.46 18.66 -12.68
CA GLN A 56 -4.01 19.27 -13.94
C GLN A 56 -2.78 20.17 -13.76
N GLN A 57 -2.62 20.78 -12.59
CA GLN A 57 -1.49 21.66 -12.28
C GLN A 57 -0.33 20.93 -11.57
N CYS A 58 -0.55 19.67 -11.13
CA CYS A 58 0.46 18.90 -10.44
C CYS A 58 1.58 18.48 -11.40
N PRO A 59 2.86 18.78 -11.12
CA PRO A 59 3.96 18.42 -12.03
C PRO A 59 4.11 16.93 -12.32
N LEU A 60 3.74 16.06 -11.36
CA LEU A 60 3.77 14.62 -11.56
C LEU A 60 2.58 13.95 -10.87
N VAL A 61 1.74 13.30 -11.66
CA VAL A 61 0.62 12.49 -11.19
C VAL A 61 0.84 11.05 -11.63
N ILE A 62 0.92 10.14 -10.67
CA ILE A 62 1.03 8.71 -10.89
C ILE A 62 -0.27 8.08 -10.38
N VAL A 63 -0.88 7.21 -11.15
CA VAL A 63 -2.11 6.50 -10.75
C VAL A 63 -1.91 5.00 -10.89
N SER A 64 -2.15 4.27 -9.82
CA SER A 64 -2.22 2.80 -9.82
C SER A 64 -3.66 2.36 -9.60
N ASP A 65 -4.28 1.79 -10.63
CA ASP A 65 -5.68 1.37 -10.58
C ASP A 65 -5.88 0.03 -11.30
N CYS A 66 -6.90 -0.71 -10.86
CA CYS A 66 -7.33 -1.95 -11.51
C CYS A 66 -8.39 -1.71 -12.59
N SER A 67 -8.94 -0.52 -12.69
CA SER A 67 -9.89 -0.10 -13.73
C SER A 67 -9.21 0.87 -14.70
N LYS A 68 -9.36 0.61 -15.99
CA LYS A 68 -8.94 1.54 -17.04
C LYS A 68 -9.89 2.74 -17.21
N ASP A 69 -11.08 2.64 -16.65
CA ASP A 69 -12.16 3.65 -16.78
C ASP A 69 -12.28 4.50 -15.51
N SER A 70 -11.22 4.62 -14.71
CA SER A 70 -11.17 5.50 -13.54
C SER A 70 -10.95 6.94 -13.99
N ASP A 71 -11.84 7.85 -13.60
CA ASP A 71 -11.76 9.28 -13.99
C ASP A 71 -10.44 9.93 -13.56
N THR A 72 -9.84 9.45 -12.48
CA THR A 72 -8.53 9.94 -12.01
C THR A 72 -7.40 9.62 -13.01
N LEU A 73 -7.54 8.57 -13.82
CA LEU A 73 -6.55 8.23 -14.84
C LEU A 73 -6.41 9.28 -15.95
N ASP A 74 -7.46 10.06 -16.21
CA ASP A 74 -7.43 11.14 -17.21
C ASP A 74 -6.40 12.23 -16.86
N PHE A 75 -6.00 12.31 -15.59
CA PHE A 75 -5.00 13.25 -15.08
C PHE A 75 -3.62 12.63 -14.90
N ALA A 76 -3.45 11.34 -15.17
CA ALA A 76 -2.22 10.64 -14.90
C ALA A 76 -1.13 10.92 -15.94
N HIS A 77 0.05 11.32 -15.49
CA HIS A 77 1.25 11.33 -16.31
C HIS A 77 1.83 9.90 -16.46
N VAL A 78 1.61 9.06 -15.44
CA VAL A 78 2.02 7.66 -15.44
C VAL A 78 0.87 6.81 -14.90
N ALA A 79 0.40 5.86 -15.70
CA ALA A 79 -0.58 4.87 -15.30
C ALA A 79 0.12 3.52 -15.03
N LEU A 80 -0.13 2.94 -13.86
CA LEU A 80 0.42 1.65 -13.44
C LEU A 80 -0.72 0.66 -13.26
N PRO A 81 -0.92 -0.30 -14.17
CA PRO A 81 -1.99 -1.27 -14.06
C PRO A 81 -1.83 -2.14 -12.81
N ALA A 82 -2.81 -2.07 -11.92
CA ALA A 82 -2.85 -2.85 -10.68
C ALA A 82 -3.82 -4.02 -10.79
N GLN A 83 -3.52 -5.12 -10.08
CA GLN A 83 -4.40 -6.27 -10.02
C GLN A 83 -5.65 -5.98 -9.19
N GLY A 84 -6.81 -6.40 -9.70
CA GLY A 84 -8.06 -6.38 -8.99
C GLY A 84 -8.10 -7.39 -7.82
N TRP A 85 -9.19 -7.33 -7.04
CA TRP A 85 -9.33 -8.17 -5.84
C TRP A 85 -9.19 -9.67 -6.11
N SER A 86 -9.81 -10.18 -7.16
CA SER A 86 -9.80 -11.60 -7.52
C SER A 86 -8.50 -12.05 -8.22
N GLU A 87 -7.67 -11.13 -8.65
CA GLU A 87 -6.45 -11.37 -9.42
C GLU A 87 -5.19 -11.45 -8.56
N LYS A 88 -5.27 -11.07 -7.28
CA LYS A 88 -4.12 -11.01 -6.38
C LYS A 88 -4.24 -11.94 -5.19
N SER A 89 -3.10 -12.35 -4.65
CA SER A 89 -2.98 -13.06 -3.39
C SER A 89 -2.43 -12.13 -2.31
N GLY A 90 -2.69 -12.45 -1.06
CA GLY A 90 -2.20 -11.68 0.07
C GLY A 90 -2.95 -12.02 1.36
N THR A 91 -3.00 -11.07 2.25
CA THR A 91 -3.77 -11.14 3.50
C THR A 91 -4.65 -9.91 3.63
N VAL A 92 -5.82 -10.09 4.22
CA VAL A 92 -6.77 -9.01 4.50
C VAL A 92 -7.18 -9.05 5.96
N THR A 93 -7.32 -7.89 6.55
CA THR A 93 -7.77 -7.74 7.95
C THR A 93 -9.11 -7.04 7.96
N ASN A 94 -10.11 -7.65 8.59
CA ASN A 94 -11.43 -7.05 8.74
C ASN A 94 -11.52 -6.15 9.99
N SER A 95 -12.69 -5.55 10.21
CA SER A 95 -12.97 -4.68 11.36
C SER A 95 -12.84 -5.38 12.72
N GLU A 96 -13.04 -6.70 12.77
CA GLU A 96 -12.85 -7.52 13.97
C GLU A 96 -11.38 -7.89 14.21
N ARG A 97 -10.45 -7.32 13.41
CA ARG A 97 -9.01 -7.64 13.44
C ARG A 97 -8.70 -9.10 13.09
N ARG A 98 -9.62 -9.79 12.43
CA ARG A 98 -9.35 -11.13 11.88
C ARG A 98 -8.54 -11.00 10.61
N ILE A 99 -7.41 -11.69 10.54
CA ILE A 99 -6.56 -11.78 9.36
C ILE A 99 -6.94 -13.03 8.58
N SER A 100 -7.30 -12.86 7.32
CA SER A 100 -7.68 -13.94 6.41
C SER A 100 -6.75 -13.94 5.21
N ARG A 101 -6.43 -15.13 4.71
CA ARG A 101 -5.68 -15.26 3.46
C ARG A 101 -6.61 -15.01 2.28
N GLN A 102 -6.22 -14.09 1.42
CA GLN A 102 -6.79 -13.91 0.09
C GLN A 102 -6.02 -14.78 -0.89
N ARG A 103 -6.74 -15.56 -1.69
CA ARG A 103 -6.17 -16.36 -2.77
C ARG A 103 -6.61 -15.80 -4.11
N ARG A 104 -5.70 -15.76 -5.05
CA ARG A 104 -6.02 -15.43 -6.42
C ARG A 104 -7.00 -16.46 -6.99
N LEU A 105 -8.08 -15.98 -7.60
CA LEU A 105 -9.14 -16.79 -8.19
C LEU A 105 -9.05 -16.82 -9.72
N VAL A 106 -8.60 -15.72 -10.32
CA VAL A 106 -8.49 -15.58 -11.79
C VAL A 106 -7.09 -15.11 -12.18
N THR A 107 -6.71 -15.36 -13.41
CA THR A 107 -5.46 -14.86 -13.98
C THR A 107 -5.52 -13.34 -14.10
N PRO A 108 -4.47 -12.61 -13.72
CA PRO A 108 -4.40 -11.17 -13.89
C PRO A 108 -4.61 -10.77 -15.36
N PHE A 109 -5.30 -9.65 -15.55
CA PHE A 109 -5.52 -9.11 -16.88
C PHE A 109 -4.24 -8.41 -17.39
N ALA A 110 -3.84 -8.73 -18.60
CA ALA A 110 -2.68 -8.12 -19.27
C ALA A 110 -1.43 -8.06 -18.36
N ASP A 111 -0.80 -6.89 -18.27
CA ASP A 111 0.42 -6.65 -17.48
C ASP A 111 0.16 -6.18 -16.05
N ALA A 112 -1.08 -6.28 -15.56
CA ALA A 112 -1.44 -5.85 -14.21
C ALA A 112 -0.61 -6.57 -13.14
N LYS A 113 -0.04 -5.80 -12.21
CA LYS A 113 0.81 -6.29 -11.11
C LYS A 113 0.17 -6.02 -9.76
N PRO A 114 0.44 -6.84 -8.73
CA PRO A 114 -0.06 -6.56 -7.39
C PRO A 114 0.61 -5.30 -6.82
N ASP A 115 -0.13 -4.54 -6.02
CA ASP A 115 0.32 -3.27 -5.46
C ASP A 115 1.66 -3.37 -4.74
N TRP A 116 1.86 -4.43 -3.95
CA TRP A 116 3.12 -4.65 -3.23
C TRP A 116 4.32 -4.76 -4.18
N TRP A 117 4.13 -5.39 -5.34
CA TRP A 117 5.20 -5.53 -6.33
C TRP A 117 5.50 -4.19 -7.00
N ILE A 118 4.45 -3.43 -7.35
CA ILE A 118 4.59 -2.09 -7.95
C ILE A 118 5.40 -1.19 -7.02
N VAL A 119 5.00 -1.13 -5.74
CA VAL A 119 5.71 -0.33 -4.72
C VAL A 119 7.16 -0.80 -4.57
N SER A 120 7.38 -2.11 -4.51
CA SER A 120 8.73 -2.67 -4.36
C SER A 120 9.63 -2.33 -5.55
N GLN A 121 9.12 -2.40 -6.77
CA GLN A 121 9.89 -2.04 -7.96
C GLN A 121 10.26 -0.55 -7.98
N VAL A 122 9.36 0.31 -7.60
CA VAL A 122 9.65 1.75 -7.49
C VAL A 122 10.71 2.01 -6.41
N ALA A 123 10.56 1.39 -5.24
CA ALA A 123 11.51 1.55 -4.15
C ALA A 123 12.92 1.08 -4.54
N GLN A 124 13.05 -0.07 -5.20
CA GLN A 124 14.34 -0.57 -5.71
C GLN A 124 14.96 0.39 -6.72
N LYS A 125 14.17 0.92 -7.65
CA LYS A 125 14.65 1.91 -8.64
C LYS A 125 15.07 3.24 -8.00
N MET A 126 14.49 3.58 -6.85
CA MET A 126 14.91 4.72 -6.04
C MET A 126 16.15 4.43 -5.16
N GLY A 127 16.68 3.22 -5.20
CA GLY A 127 17.87 2.82 -4.44
C GLY A 127 17.59 2.39 -3.00
N PHE A 128 16.33 2.18 -2.60
CA PHE A 128 16.00 1.65 -1.29
C PHE A 128 16.30 0.14 -1.22
N VAL A 129 16.94 -0.27 -0.14
CA VAL A 129 17.21 -1.68 0.17
C VAL A 129 16.04 -2.32 0.92
N GLY A 130 15.94 -3.66 0.89
CA GLY A 130 14.92 -4.40 1.65
C GLY A 130 13.56 -4.51 0.94
N PHE A 131 13.50 -4.18 -0.35
CA PHE A 131 12.29 -4.31 -1.18
C PHE A 131 12.41 -5.41 -2.23
N ASP A 132 13.24 -6.41 -1.99
CA ASP A 132 13.53 -7.54 -2.87
C ASP A 132 12.55 -8.72 -2.72
N TYR A 133 11.32 -8.41 -2.33
CA TYR A 133 10.26 -9.41 -2.20
C TYR A 133 9.97 -10.10 -3.52
N THR A 134 9.85 -11.41 -3.45
CA THR A 134 9.46 -12.27 -4.58
C THR A 134 8.03 -12.82 -4.43
N HIS A 135 7.47 -12.76 -3.23
CA HIS A 135 6.14 -13.27 -2.92
C HIS A 135 5.42 -12.40 -1.88
N ASP A 136 4.09 -12.35 -1.98
CA ASP A 136 3.19 -11.62 -1.08
C ASP A 136 3.36 -12.00 0.41
N TYR A 137 3.60 -13.29 0.70
CA TYR A 137 3.78 -13.77 2.07
C TYR A 137 5.01 -13.16 2.76
N GLN A 138 6.05 -12.77 2.02
CA GLN A 138 7.25 -12.16 2.60
C GLN A 138 6.93 -10.77 3.16
N VAL A 139 6.09 -10.01 2.46
CA VAL A 139 5.60 -8.71 2.93
C VAL A 139 4.78 -8.89 4.21
N PHE A 140 3.88 -9.87 4.23
CA PHE A 140 3.10 -10.18 5.43
C PHE A 140 3.99 -10.64 6.59
N ALA A 141 4.95 -11.53 6.34
CA ALA A 141 5.87 -12.03 7.36
C ALA A 141 6.69 -10.90 7.99
N GLU A 142 7.12 -9.92 7.18
CA GLU A 142 7.81 -8.74 7.69
C GLU A 142 6.88 -7.86 8.54
N HIS A 143 5.67 -7.58 8.07
CA HIS A 143 4.67 -6.86 8.84
C HIS A 143 4.37 -7.55 10.17
N ALA A 144 4.23 -8.88 10.17
CA ALA A 144 4.02 -9.66 11.38
C ALA A 144 5.19 -9.55 12.37
N ARG A 145 6.44 -9.68 11.89
CA ARG A 145 7.64 -9.46 12.73
C ARG A 145 7.71 -8.05 13.29
N LEU A 146 7.45 -7.05 12.46
CA LEU A 146 7.45 -5.64 12.88
C LEU A 146 6.43 -5.38 13.98
N SER A 147 5.25 -6.00 13.91
CA SER A 147 4.22 -5.86 14.95
C SER A 147 4.66 -6.38 16.33
N GLY A 148 5.60 -7.32 16.36
CA GLY A 148 6.19 -7.84 17.60
C GLY A 148 7.37 -7.03 18.12
N GLU A 149 7.93 -6.13 17.31
CA GLU A 149 9.09 -5.33 17.66
C GLU A 149 8.78 -4.40 18.84
N LYS A 150 9.50 -4.59 19.96
CA LYS A 150 9.28 -3.88 21.23
C LYS A 150 7.93 -4.09 21.93
N ASN A 151 7.09 -5.01 21.43
CA ASN A 151 5.84 -5.40 22.08
C ASN A 151 5.99 -6.63 22.98
N GLY A 152 7.19 -7.18 23.11
CA GLY A 152 7.45 -8.47 23.75
C GLY A 152 7.95 -8.45 25.20
N GLY A 153 8.00 -7.31 25.88
CA GLY A 153 8.66 -7.24 27.20
C GLY A 153 7.86 -6.63 28.35
N GLU A 154 6.88 -5.84 28.09
CA GLU A 154 5.99 -5.28 29.11
C GLU A 154 4.59 -5.86 28.94
N LYS A 155 3.98 -6.27 30.06
CA LYS A 155 2.54 -6.55 30.14
C LYS A 155 1.81 -5.27 29.73
N ASN A 156 1.70 -5.04 28.45
CA ASN A 156 0.95 -3.92 27.93
C ASN A 156 -0.53 -4.20 28.20
N THR A 157 -1.06 -3.60 29.22
CA THR A 157 -2.49 -3.68 29.61
C THR A 157 -3.35 -2.91 28.62
N ASP A 158 -2.76 -2.24 27.62
CA ASP A 158 -3.50 -1.55 26.58
C ASP A 158 -4.02 -2.57 25.55
N SER A 159 -5.35 -2.73 25.54
CA SER A 159 -6.07 -3.56 24.56
C SER A 159 -5.84 -3.16 23.11
N ARG A 160 -5.16 -2.04 22.85
CA ARG A 160 -4.77 -1.55 21.53
C ARG A 160 -3.44 -2.10 21.05
N SER A 161 -2.69 -2.82 21.88
CA SER A 161 -1.44 -3.45 21.42
C SER A 161 -1.74 -4.54 20.41
N PHE A 162 -1.19 -4.37 19.21
CA PHE A 162 -1.34 -5.31 18.10
C PHE A 162 -0.02 -6.07 17.93
N ASN A 163 -0.01 -7.36 18.22
CA ASN A 163 1.15 -8.21 18.03
C ASN A 163 0.72 -9.51 17.35
N ILE A 164 1.13 -9.65 16.10
CA ILE A 164 0.88 -10.84 15.27
C ILE A 164 2.19 -11.55 14.87
N SER A 165 3.29 -11.28 15.58
CA SER A 165 4.60 -11.84 15.23
C SER A 165 4.62 -13.38 15.16
N HIS A 166 3.76 -14.04 15.94
CA HIS A 166 3.57 -15.49 15.91
C HIS A 166 3.02 -15.99 14.56
N LEU A 167 2.40 -15.13 13.75
CA LEU A 167 1.88 -15.46 12.43
C LEU A 167 2.95 -15.37 11.33
N ALA A 168 4.12 -14.80 11.61
CA ALA A 168 5.17 -14.57 10.60
C ALA A 168 5.58 -15.86 9.87
N ASN A 169 5.56 -17.01 10.57
CA ASN A 169 5.92 -18.30 10.00
C ASN A 169 4.71 -19.11 9.48
N ILE A 170 3.50 -18.74 9.87
CA ILE A 170 2.28 -19.47 9.46
C ILE A 170 1.99 -19.26 7.97
N CYS A 171 2.31 -18.09 7.42
CA CYS A 171 2.15 -17.85 6.00
C CYS A 171 2.96 -18.79 5.10
N LEU A 172 4.07 -19.32 5.58
CA LEU A 172 4.87 -20.33 4.86
C LEU A 172 4.14 -21.66 4.71
N LEU A 173 3.33 -22.05 5.70
CA LEU A 173 2.57 -23.30 5.67
C LEU A 173 1.38 -23.25 4.70
N TYR A 174 0.88 -22.07 4.38
CA TYR A 174 -0.23 -21.91 3.44
C TYR A 174 0.20 -21.85 1.97
N THR A 175 1.49 -21.91 1.66
CA THR A 175 2.00 -22.02 0.29
C THR A 175 2.04 -23.46 -0.23
N SER A 176 1.93 -24.44 0.65
CA SER A 176 1.73 -25.83 0.24
C SER A 176 0.34 -26.01 -0.37
N PRO A 177 0.20 -26.70 -1.52
CA PRO A 177 -1.11 -27.09 -1.99
C PRO A 177 -1.77 -27.93 -0.90
N SER A 178 -2.99 -27.57 -0.53
CA SER A 178 -3.79 -28.36 0.39
C SER A 178 -3.80 -29.81 -0.11
N PRO A 179 -3.46 -30.80 0.70
CA PRO A 179 -3.68 -32.18 0.29
C PRO A 179 -5.19 -32.33 -0.02
N ARG A 180 -5.47 -32.93 -1.16
CA ARG A 180 -6.83 -33.24 -1.63
C ARG A 180 -7.50 -34.23 -0.68
#